data_56c322f5278fbaf7825135a298086f6c
#
_entry.id   56c322f5278fbaf7825135a298086f6c
#
_cell.length_a   1.000
_cell.length_b   1.000
_cell.length_c   1.000
_cell.angle_alpha   90.00
_cell.angle_beta   90.00
_cell.angle_gamma   90.00
#
_symmetry.space_group_name_H-M   'P 1'
#
loop_
_entity.id
_entity.type
_entity.pdbx_description
1 polymer ?
#
loop_
_entity_poly.entity_id
_entity_poly.type
_entity_poly.pdbx_seq_one_letter_code
_entity_poly.pdbx_strand_id
1 'polypeptide(L)'
;MPMIRPTDFARALSGYFFEYLPVQKGLSENTIQSYHDSMSVFLSYCESECHLKREKMEIKDLDRKLVEDFLDWLEQEKGNSAATRNQRRIALNTFFKYLQYENPEHVLLCQTVCSIPKKKHEKQTIRHLPVDAIKAILKQPDQQSHSGRRDFSLLCLMYEAGARISETADLRIGDLSLDKKGAIVHLHGKGKKARSVPLIADISAVLRLYLQDEKRYRPCLKDEPLFCNRHKEKLTRAGISYIFHKYAESARIAEPELFPEKVYPHI
;
A
#
# COMPACT_ATOMS: atom_id res chain seq x y z
N MET A 1 -0.12 14.11 -40.22
CA MET A 1 -1.20 14.04 -39.25
C MET A 1 -1.32 15.41 -38.60
N PRO A 2 -2.49 16.01 -38.50
CA PRO A 2 -2.64 17.27 -37.77
C PRO A 2 -2.24 17.02 -36.31
N MET A 3 -1.33 17.81 -35.78
CA MET A 3 -0.98 17.79 -34.34
C MET A 3 -2.22 18.25 -33.57
N ILE A 4 -2.86 17.32 -32.86
CA ILE A 4 -3.97 17.65 -31.95
C ILE A 4 -3.38 18.48 -30.83
N ARG A 5 -3.77 19.73 -30.72
CA ARG A 5 -3.37 20.58 -29.59
C ARG A 5 -4.02 20.04 -28.31
N PRO A 6 -3.26 19.79 -27.25
CA PRO A 6 -3.84 19.32 -26.00
C PRO A 6 -4.84 20.35 -25.45
N THR A 7 -5.93 19.88 -24.89
CA THR A 7 -6.93 20.73 -24.19
C THR A 7 -6.32 21.37 -22.94
N ASP A 8 -7.00 22.36 -22.37
CA ASP A 8 -6.62 22.97 -21.09
C ASP A 8 -6.58 21.92 -19.95
N PHE A 9 -7.59 21.04 -19.91
CA PHE A 9 -7.62 19.92 -18.98
C PHE A 9 -6.43 18.97 -19.17
N ALA A 10 -6.09 18.56 -20.39
CA ALA A 10 -4.97 17.66 -20.65
C ALA A 10 -3.64 18.28 -20.22
N ARG A 11 -3.44 19.58 -20.44
CA ARG A 11 -2.24 20.31 -19.97
C ARG A 11 -2.18 20.38 -18.45
N ALA A 12 -3.30 20.73 -17.81
CA ALA A 12 -3.39 20.80 -16.36
C ALA A 12 -3.14 19.43 -15.71
N LEU A 13 -3.69 18.36 -16.29
CA LEU A 13 -3.49 16.99 -15.79
C LEU A 13 -2.02 16.56 -15.88
N SER A 14 -1.35 16.91 -16.98
CA SER A 14 0.09 16.64 -17.14
C SER A 14 0.93 17.43 -16.12
N GLY A 15 0.69 18.73 -15.95
CA GLY A 15 1.39 19.54 -14.93
C GLY A 15 1.16 19.01 -13.50
N TYR A 16 -0.07 18.56 -13.23
CA TYR A 16 -0.40 17.98 -11.92
C TYR A 16 0.42 16.73 -11.60
N PHE A 17 0.49 15.75 -12.52
CA PHE A 17 1.15 14.47 -12.26
C PHE A 17 2.68 14.53 -12.41
N PHE A 18 3.20 15.30 -13.35
CA PHE A 18 4.64 15.32 -13.63
C PHE A 18 5.41 16.40 -12.87
N GLU A 19 4.74 17.46 -12.41
CA GLU A 19 5.41 18.59 -11.75
C GLU A 19 4.86 18.83 -10.35
N TYR A 20 3.55 19.08 -10.21
CA TYR A 20 2.98 19.50 -8.93
C TYR A 20 3.09 18.42 -7.84
N LEU A 21 2.64 17.20 -8.11
CA LEU A 21 2.67 16.13 -7.11
C LEU A 21 4.09 15.69 -6.74
N PRO A 22 4.99 15.38 -7.69
CA PRO A 22 6.32 14.89 -7.36
C PRO A 22 7.26 16.00 -6.88
N VAL A 23 7.26 17.16 -7.53
CA VAL A 23 8.25 18.22 -7.27
C VAL A 23 7.76 19.21 -6.22
N GLN A 24 6.61 19.85 -6.45
CA GLN A 24 6.13 20.90 -5.53
C GLN A 24 5.58 20.33 -4.23
N LYS A 25 4.86 19.21 -4.28
CA LYS A 25 4.31 18.52 -3.07
C LYS A 25 5.23 17.48 -2.48
N GLY A 26 6.23 16.99 -3.22
CA GLY A 26 7.15 15.96 -2.76
C GLY A 26 6.46 14.68 -2.31
N LEU A 27 5.36 14.29 -2.97
CA LEU A 27 4.59 13.11 -2.59
C LEU A 27 5.34 11.81 -2.97
N SER A 28 5.12 10.77 -2.18
CA SER A 28 5.67 9.45 -2.49
C SER A 28 5.02 8.86 -3.75
N GLU A 29 5.79 8.06 -4.50
CA GLU A 29 5.32 7.36 -5.71
C GLU A 29 4.01 6.59 -5.47
N ASN A 30 3.88 5.90 -4.33
CA ASN A 30 2.65 5.18 -3.98
C ASN A 30 1.42 6.11 -3.84
N THR A 31 1.63 7.34 -3.35
CA THR A 31 0.54 8.32 -3.24
C THR A 31 0.17 8.85 -4.62
N ILE A 32 1.18 9.16 -5.45
CA ILE A 32 0.98 9.60 -6.84
C ILE A 32 0.26 8.50 -7.63
N GLN A 33 0.67 7.24 -7.51
CA GLN A 33 0.01 6.12 -8.15
C GLN A 33 -1.46 5.98 -7.71
N SER A 34 -1.75 6.11 -6.42
CA SER A 34 -3.13 6.08 -5.91
C SER A 34 -4.01 7.21 -6.48
N TYR A 35 -3.42 8.39 -6.68
CA TYR A 35 -4.12 9.51 -7.32
C TYR A 35 -4.31 9.29 -8.82
N HIS A 36 -3.29 8.74 -9.48
CA HIS A 36 -3.36 8.33 -10.88
C HIS A 36 -4.47 7.30 -11.12
N ASP A 37 -4.53 6.26 -10.29
CA ASP A 37 -5.58 5.24 -10.37
C ASP A 37 -6.98 5.84 -10.15
N SER A 38 -7.10 6.79 -9.22
CA SER A 38 -8.36 7.49 -8.97
C SER A 38 -8.79 8.33 -10.16
N MET A 39 -7.86 9.05 -10.79
CA MET A 39 -8.10 9.86 -11.97
C MET A 39 -8.43 8.96 -13.18
N SER A 40 -7.73 7.86 -13.36
CA SER A 40 -7.99 6.90 -14.45
C SER A 40 -9.41 6.33 -14.40
N VAL A 41 -9.90 5.99 -13.19
CA VAL A 41 -11.28 5.53 -13.01
C VAL A 41 -12.28 6.65 -13.28
N PHE A 42 -12.00 7.88 -12.86
CA PHE A 42 -12.85 9.04 -13.15
C PHE A 42 -12.95 9.30 -14.66
N LEU A 43 -11.82 9.30 -15.38
CA LEU A 43 -11.80 9.47 -16.83
C LEU A 43 -12.52 8.35 -17.57
N SER A 44 -12.41 7.11 -17.07
CA SER A 44 -13.17 5.99 -17.65
C SER A 44 -14.67 6.15 -17.45
N TYR A 45 -15.11 6.64 -16.28
CA TYR A 45 -16.51 6.99 -16.03
C TYR A 45 -17.00 8.09 -16.98
N CYS A 46 -16.24 9.18 -17.12
CA CYS A 46 -16.61 10.28 -18.03
C CYS A 46 -16.78 9.79 -19.48
N GLU A 47 -15.96 8.85 -19.91
CA GLU A 47 -16.00 8.30 -21.27
C GLU A 47 -17.16 7.31 -21.45
N SER A 48 -17.36 6.36 -20.51
CA SER A 48 -18.37 5.30 -20.65
C SER A 48 -19.79 5.79 -20.35
N GLU A 49 -19.97 6.58 -19.29
CA GLU A 49 -21.30 6.96 -18.81
C GLU A 49 -21.75 8.34 -19.32
N CYS A 50 -20.80 9.28 -19.46
CA CYS A 50 -21.10 10.65 -19.87
C CYS A 50 -20.78 10.93 -21.34
N HIS A 51 -20.20 9.96 -22.07
CA HIS A 51 -19.79 10.09 -23.47
C HIS A 51 -18.81 11.25 -23.74
N LEU A 52 -18.08 11.67 -22.72
CA LEU A 52 -17.05 12.70 -22.80
C LEU A 52 -15.72 12.08 -23.26
N LYS A 53 -15.34 12.37 -24.49
CA LYS A 53 -14.06 11.86 -25.06
C LYS A 53 -12.88 12.52 -24.38
N ARG A 54 -11.94 11.72 -23.87
CA ARG A 54 -10.76 12.20 -23.13
C ARG A 54 -9.96 13.27 -23.88
N GLU A 55 -9.83 13.11 -25.20
CA GLU A 55 -9.05 14.06 -26.02
C GLU A 55 -9.74 15.40 -26.21
N LYS A 56 -11.03 15.50 -25.86
CA LYS A 56 -11.84 16.72 -26.01
C LYS A 56 -12.29 17.34 -24.70
N MET A 57 -11.99 16.69 -23.58
CA MET A 57 -12.36 17.21 -22.25
C MET A 57 -11.68 18.55 -21.99
N GLU A 58 -12.44 19.51 -21.53
CA GLU A 58 -12.00 20.82 -21.07
C GLU A 58 -12.30 20.97 -19.56
N ILE A 59 -11.63 21.91 -18.89
CA ILE A 59 -11.84 22.12 -17.44
C ILE A 59 -13.28 22.52 -17.14
N LYS A 60 -13.93 23.26 -18.02
CA LYS A 60 -15.33 23.67 -17.87
C LYS A 60 -16.34 22.51 -17.82
N ASP A 61 -15.97 21.35 -18.38
CA ASP A 61 -16.82 20.16 -18.41
C ASP A 61 -16.84 19.42 -17.05
N LEU A 62 -15.94 19.79 -16.13
CA LEU A 62 -15.73 19.12 -14.86
C LEU A 62 -16.52 19.77 -13.71
N ASP A 63 -17.83 19.89 -13.87
CA ASP A 63 -18.67 20.53 -12.86
C ASP A 63 -18.88 19.66 -11.61
N ARG A 64 -19.50 20.27 -10.59
CA ARG A 64 -19.83 19.60 -9.34
C ARG A 64 -20.72 18.39 -9.55
N LYS A 65 -21.72 18.52 -10.45
CA LYS A 65 -22.69 17.46 -10.70
C LYS A 65 -22.01 16.22 -11.27
N LEU A 66 -21.12 16.37 -12.25
CA LEU A 66 -20.34 15.28 -12.83
C LEU A 66 -19.56 14.51 -11.75
N VAL A 67 -18.93 15.24 -10.80
CA VAL A 67 -18.17 14.61 -9.74
C VAL A 67 -19.06 13.91 -8.70
N GLU A 68 -20.21 14.49 -8.36
CA GLU A 68 -21.20 13.86 -7.48
C GLU A 68 -21.76 12.58 -8.11
N ASP A 69 -22.19 12.63 -9.38
CA ASP A 69 -22.70 11.48 -10.14
C ASP A 69 -21.63 10.36 -10.24
N PHE A 70 -20.36 10.72 -10.47
CA PHE A 70 -19.24 9.76 -10.42
C PHE A 70 -19.11 9.08 -9.06
N LEU A 71 -19.18 9.86 -7.98
CA LEU A 71 -19.04 9.33 -6.63
C LEU A 71 -20.21 8.40 -6.26
N ASP A 72 -21.40 8.67 -6.76
CA ASP A 72 -22.58 7.83 -6.55
C ASP A 72 -22.51 6.55 -7.42
N TRP A 73 -22.06 6.66 -8.67
CA TRP A 73 -21.80 5.51 -9.53
C TRP A 73 -20.79 4.53 -8.93
N LEU A 74 -19.74 5.03 -8.25
CA LEU A 74 -18.79 4.17 -7.55
C LEU A 74 -19.43 3.28 -6.49
N GLU A 75 -20.45 3.77 -5.81
CA GLU A 75 -21.15 3.00 -4.77
C GLU A 75 -22.23 2.10 -5.36
N GLN A 76 -23.06 2.63 -6.28
CA GLN A 76 -24.24 1.94 -6.79
C GLN A 76 -23.87 0.88 -7.83
N GLU A 77 -23.00 1.21 -8.78
CA GLU A 77 -22.68 0.33 -9.92
C GLU A 77 -21.40 -0.49 -9.67
N LYS A 78 -20.40 0.10 -9.01
CA LYS A 78 -19.12 -0.59 -8.73
C LYS A 78 -19.07 -1.25 -7.35
N GLY A 79 -20.08 -1.06 -6.51
CA GLY A 79 -20.15 -1.67 -5.18
C GLY A 79 -19.01 -1.21 -4.24
N ASN A 80 -18.44 -0.04 -4.48
CA ASN A 80 -17.35 0.46 -3.67
C ASN A 80 -17.84 0.90 -2.28
N SER A 81 -17.02 0.65 -1.26
CA SER A 81 -17.31 1.15 0.09
C SER A 81 -17.25 2.68 0.15
N ALA A 82 -17.96 3.27 1.12
CA ALA A 82 -17.87 4.71 1.39
C ALA A 82 -16.44 5.19 1.71
N ALA A 83 -15.59 4.31 2.25
CA ALA A 83 -14.17 4.60 2.47
C ALA A 83 -13.42 4.76 1.14
N THR A 84 -13.61 3.85 0.18
CA THR A 84 -13.02 3.92 -1.16
C THR A 84 -13.52 5.13 -1.94
N ARG A 85 -14.84 5.38 -1.90
CA ARG A 85 -15.44 6.60 -2.46
C ARG A 85 -14.78 7.88 -1.92
N ASN A 86 -14.62 7.96 -0.61
CA ASN A 86 -13.98 9.12 0.02
C ASN A 86 -12.51 9.28 -0.35
N GLN A 87 -11.79 8.18 -0.54
CA GLN A 87 -10.39 8.22 -1.00
C GLN A 87 -10.30 8.80 -2.42
N ARG A 88 -11.18 8.38 -3.33
CA ARG A 88 -11.23 8.93 -4.70
C ARG A 88 -11.64 10.40 -4.70
N ARG A 89 -12.62 10.78 -3.85
CA ARG A 89 -12.98 12.17 -3.66
C ARG A 89 -11.78 13.02 -3.20
N ILE A 90 -10.96 12.52 -2.28
CA ILE A 90 -9.75 13.23 -1.83
C ILE A 90 -8.76 13.43 -2.98
N ALA A 91 -8.56 12.41 -3.82
CA ALA A 91 -7.68 12.51 -4.99
C ALA A 91 -8.17 13.61 -5.96
N LEU A 92 -9.48 13.59 -6.31
CA LEU A 92 -10.08 14.62 -7.15
C LEU A 92 -9.99 16.01 -6.50
N ASN A 93 -10.33 16.15 -5.23
CA ASN A 93 -10.22 17.44 -4.53
C ASN A 93 -8.78 18.01 -4.56
N THR A 94 -7.77 17.14 -4.51
CA THR A 94 -6.37 17.61 -4.60
C THR A 94 -6.06 18.15 -5.99
N PHE A 95 -6.60 17.54 -7.03
CA PHE A 95 -6.49 18.05 -8.40
C PHE A 95 -7.24 19.37 -8.58
N PHE A 96 -8.48 19.47 -8.12
CA PHE A 96 -9.25 20.73 -8.22
C PHE A 96 -8.62 21.86 -7.41
N LYS A 97 -7.99 21.57 -6.27
CA LYS A 97 -7.18 22.57 -5.54
C LYS A 97 -5.98 23.05 -6.33
N TYR A 98 -5.30 22.16 -7.04
CA TYR A 98 -4.23 22.56 -7.96
C TYR A 98 -4.76 23.44 -9.08
N LEU A 99 -5.89 23.08 -9.71
CA LEU A 99 -6.52 23.88 -10.75
C LEU A 99 -6.82 25.32 -10.31
N GLN A 100 -7.23 25.53 -9.06
CA GLN A 100 -7.54 26.89 -8.55
C GLN A 100 -6.35 27.85 -8.64
N TYR A 101 -5.11 27.33 -8.52
CA TYR A 101 -3.91 28.15 -8.59
C TYR A 101 -3.45 28.36 -10.02
N GLU A 102 -3.56 27.34 -10.85
CA GLU A 102 -3.07 27.37 -12.22
C GLU A 102 -4.06 28.03 -13.21
N ASN A 103 -5.36 27.98 -12.90
CA ASN A 103 -6.46 28.44 -13.75
C ASN A 103 -7.45 29.32 -12.95
N PRO A 104 -7.09 30.58 -12.64
CA PRO A 104 -7.93 31.47 -11.83
C PRO A 104 -9.35 31.67 -12.36
N GLU A 105 -9.57 31.57 -13.68
CA GLU A 105 -10.88 31.67 -14.34
C GLU A 105 -11.84 30.55 -13.93
N HIS A 106 -11.34 29.42 -13.42
CA HIS A 106 -12.14 28.29 -12.98
C HIS A 106 -12.26 28.16 -11.45
N VAL A 107 -11.85 29.17 -10.68
CA VAL A 107 -11.85 29.10 -9.20
C VAL A 107 -13.20 28.75 -8.63
N LEU A 108 -14.29 29.34 -9.10
CA LEU A 108 -15.64 29.08 -8.58
C LEU A 108 -16.05 27.62 -8.84
N LEU A 109 -15.84 27.11 -10.04
CA LEU A 109 -16.06 25.69 -10.39
C LEU A 109 -15.28 24.77 -9.45
N CYS A 110 -14.00 25.01 -9.27
CA CYS A 110 -13.16 24.22 -8.41
C CYS A 110 -13.61 24.25 -6.93
N GLN A 111 -14.01 25.41 -6.42
CA GLN A 111 -14.54 25.54 -5.06
C GLN A 111 -15.83 24.75 -4.85
N THR A 112 -16.75 24.77 -5.83
CA THR A 112 -17.99 24.01 -5.75
C THR A 112 -17.72 22.51 -5.71
N VAL A 113 -16.78 21.98 -6.49
CA VAL A 113 -16.36 20.56 -6.44
C VAL A 113 -15.68 20.25 -5.10
N CYS A 114 -14.77 21.09 -4.63
CA CYS A 114 -14.08 20.88 -3.36
C CYS A 114 -15.05 20.89 -2.16
N SER A 115 -16.21 21.55 -2.28
CA SER A 115 -17.24 21.60 -1.24
C SER A 115 -18.05 20.32 -1.10
N ILE A 116 -17.95 19.34 -2.02
CA ILE A 116 -18.64 18.04 -1.92
C ILE A 116 -18.30 17.39 -0.58
N PRO A 117 -19.29 17.03 0.26
CA PRO A 117 -19.03 16.53 1.59
C PRO A 117 -18.43 15.12 1.58
N LYS A 118 -17.68 14.82 2.62
CA LYS A 118 -17.24 13.46 2.92
C LYS A 118 -18.44 12.64 3.39
N LYS A 119 -18.66 11.45 2.84
CA LYS A 119 -19.67 10.51 3.33
C LYS A 119 -19.23 9.88 4.65
N LYS A 120 -20.11 9.88 5.64
CA LYS A 120 -19.87 9.17 6.90
C LYS A 120 -19.75 7.66 6.63
N HIS A 121 -18.84 6.99 7.27
CA HIS A 121 -18.71 5.54 7.25
C HIS A 121 -18.23 5.07 8.62
N GLU A 122 -18.70 3.93 9.03
CA GLU A 122 -18.21 3.29 10.23
C GLU A 122 -16.77 2.84 10.03
N LYS A 123 -15.92 3.15 10.98
CA LYS A 123 -14.59 2.56 11.03
C LYS A 123 -14.76 1.13 11.50
N GLN A 124 -14.40 0.19 10.63
CA GLN A 124 -14.34 -1.20 11.06
C GLN A 124 -13.33 -1.31 12.19
N THR A 125 -13.75 -1.85 13.33
CA THR A 125 -12.86 -2.16 14.44
C THR A 125 -11.88 -3.23 13.94
N ILE A 126 -10.58 -2.91 13.99
CA ILE A 126 -9.54 -3.89 13.67
C ILE A 126 -9.61 -4.96 14.76
N ARG A 127 -10.00 -6.17 14.39
CA ARG A 127 -9.94 -7.33 15.28
C ARG A 127 -8.52 -7.87 15.25
N HIS A 128 -7.85 -7.77 16.39
CA HIS A 128 -6.53 -8.38 16.55
C HIS A 128 -6.65 -9.91 16.60
N LEU A 129 -5.67 -10.60 16.05
CA LEU A 129 -5.58 -12.04 16.22
C LEU A 129 -5.22 -12.37 17.67
N PRO A 130 -5.89 -13.36 18.28
CA PRO A 130 -5.47 -13.88 19.58
C PRO A 130 -4.05 -14.46 19.50
N VAL A 131 -3.33 -14.43 20.61
CA VAL A 131 -1.96 -14.97 20.68
C VAL A 131 -1.91 -16.45 20.26
N ASP A 132 -2.93 -17.22 20.58
CA ASP A 132 -2.98 -18.64 20.23
C ASP A 132 -3.21 -18.84 18.72
N ALA A 133 -3.97 -17.97 18.06
CA ALA A 133 -4.06 -17.97 16.58
C ALA A 133 -2.70 -17.67 15.93
N ILE A 134 -1.94 -16.72 16.49
CA ILE A 134 -0.58 -16.42 16.00
C ILE A 134 0.34 -17.63 16.17
N LYS A 135 0.30 -18.30 17.34
CA LYS A 135 1.06 -19.53 17.57
C LYS A 135 0.68 -20.63 16.58
N ALA A 136 -0.63 -20.78 16.29
CA ALA A 136 -1.12 -21.75 15.30
C ALA A 136 -0.57 -21.45 13.89
N ILE A 137 -0.53 -20.16 13.47
CA ILE A 137 0.08 -19.73 12.21
C ILE A 137 1.57 -20.08 12.18
N LEU A 138 2.31 -19.76 13.25
CA LEU A 138 3.76 -19.99 13.33
C LEU A 138 4.14 -21.48 13.33
N LYS A 139 3.24 -22.38 13.67
CA LYS A 139 3.46 -23.85 13.59
C LYS A 139 3.35 -24.40 12.17
N GLN A 140 2.75 -23.65 11.22
CA GLN A 140 2.45 -24.17 9.89
C GLN A 140 3.67 -24.29 8.95
N PRO A 141 4.67 -23.35 8.97
CA PRO A 141 5.81 -23.46 8.07
C PRO A 141 6.63 -24.73 8.32
N ASP A 142 6.83 -25.54 7.28
CA ASP A 142 7.68 -26.71 7.34
C ASP A 142 9.16 -26.30 7.44
N GLN A 143 9.73 -26.35 8.64
CA GLN A 143 11.11 -25.93 8.91
C GLN A 143 12.15 -26.91 8.35
N GLN A 144 11.79 -28.05 7.82
CA GLN A 144 12.70 -28.93 7.09
C GLN A 144 12.96 -28.40 5.67
N SER A 145 12.03 -27.67 5.12
CA SER A 145 12.18 -27.04 3.81
C SER A 145 12.86 -25.66 3.91
N HIS A 146 13.65 -25.33 2.90
CA HIS A 146 14.30 -24.02 2.79
C HIS A 146 13.30 -22.84 2.76
N SER A 147 12.22 -22.98 2.01
CA SER A 147 11.16 -21.95 1.96
C SER A 147 10.41 -21.83 3.29
N GLY A 148 10.17 -22.94 3.98
CA GLY A 148 9.48 -22.92 5.26
C GLY A 148 10.33 -22.26 6.37
N ARG A 149 11.66 -22.49 6.41
CA ARG A 149 12.55 -21.77 7.34
C ARG A 149 12.55 -20.26 7.09
N ARG A 150 12.60 -19.85 5.81
CA ARG A 150 12.46 -18.44 5.44
C ARG A 150 11.13 -17.86 5.93
N ASP A 151 10.01 -18.56 5.62
CA ASP A 151 8.66 -18.10 5.92
C ASP A 151 8.44 -18.01 7.44
N PHE A 152 8.93 -19.00 8.19
CA PHE A 152 8.92 -18.99 9.65
C PHE A 152 9.68 -17.78 10.21
N SER A 153 10.91 -17.55 9.75
CA SER A 153 11.75 -16.42 10.19
C SER A 153 11.10 -15.08 9.86
N LEU A 154 10.47 -14.96 8.69
CA LEU A 154 9.76 -13.77 8.26
C LEU A 154 8.55 -13.48 9.17
N LEU A 155 7.71 -14.49 9.43
CA LEU A 155 6.52 -14.35 10.28
C LEU A 155 6.89 -14.02 11.73
N CYS A 156 7.93 -14.68 12.27
CA CYS A 156 8.46 -14.38 13.61
C CYS A 156 8.93 -12.93 13.72
N LEU A 157 9.72 -12.45 12.74
CA LEU A 157 10.21 -11.08 12.74
C LEU A 157 9.06 -10.07 12.62
N MET A 158 8.08 -10.33 11.74
CA MET A 158 6.92 -9.44 11.60
C MET A 158 6.14 -9.32 12.91
N TYR A 159 5.90 -10.43 13.58
CA TYR A 159 5.17 -10.46 14.84
C TYR A 159 5.92 -9.72 15.96
N GLU A 160 7.17 -10.10 16.18
CA GLU A 160 7.97 -9.55 17.28
C GLU A 160 8.26 -8.04 17.12
N ALA A 161 8.63 -7.63 15.90
CA ALA A 161 8.98 -6.24 15.63
C ALA A 161 7.75 -5.34 15.32
N GLY A 162 6.56 -5.89 15.21
CA GLY A 162 5.38 -5.16 14.72
C GLY A 162 5.65 -4.52 13.35
N ALA A 163 6.36 -5.24 12.48
CA ALA A 163 6.79 -4.72 11.20
C ALA A 163 5.64 -4.77 10.18
N ARG A 164 5.43 -3.65 9.45
CA ARG A 164 4.47 -3.64 8.35
C ARG A 164 5.00 -4.47 7.18
N ILE A 165 4.10 -5.03 6.38
CA ILE A 165 4.48 -5.79 5.16
C ILE A 165 5.48 -5.01 4.29
N SER A 166 5.24 -3.71 4.09
CA SER A 166 6.13 -2.87 3.30
C SER A 166 7.51 -2.70 3.93
N GLU A 167 7.58 -2.53 5.25
CA GLU A 167 8.84 -2.43 5.99
C GLU A 167 9.60 -3.76 5.89
N THR A 168 8.91 -4.89 6.08
CA THR A 168 9.51 -6.23 5.98
C THR A 168 10.02 -6.53 4.56
N ALA A 169 9.26 -6.13 3.53
CA ALA A 169 9.69 -6.29 2.14
C ALA A 169 10.96 -5.49 1.83
N ASP A 170 11.13 -4.33 2.44
CA ASP A 170 12.24 -3.42 2.18
C ASP A 170 13.48 -3.72 3.03
N LEU A 171 13.39 -4.65 4.02
CA LEU A 171 14.52 -5.00 4.90
C LEU A 171 15.71 -5.57 4.13
N ARG A 172 16.88 -5.08 4.50
CA ARG A 172 18.18 -5.59 4.03
C ARG A 172 18.89 -6.34 5.16
N ILE A 173 19.88 -7.13 4.82
CA ILE A 173 20.68 -7.84 5.82
C ILE A 173 21.36 -6.85 6.79
N GLY A 174 21.81 -5.70 6.28
CA GLY A 174 22.42 -4.65 7.09
C GLY A 174 21.48 -3.95 8.06
N ASP A 175 20.17 -4.07 7.88
CA ASP A 175 19.18 -3.55 8.83
C ASP A 175 19.00 -4.46 10.06
N LEU A 176 19.64 -5.62 10.06
CA LEU A 176 19.64 -6.57 11.18
C LEU A 176 21.02 -6.62 11.84
N SER A 177 21.12 -6.06 13.04
CA SER A 177 22.31 -6.16 13.88
C SER A 177 22.19 -7.39 14.78
N LEU A 178 23.04 -8.40 14.55
CA LEU A 178 23.07 -9.64 15.33
C LEU A 178 24.36 -9.66 16.16
N ASP A 179 24.24 -9.67 17.47
CA ASP A 179 25.34 -9.85 18.39
C ASP A 179 25.16 -11.12 19.25
N LYS A 180 26.09 -11.38 20.17
CA LYS A 180 26.04 -12.57 21.07
C LYS A 180 24.88 -12.47 22.08
N LYS A 181 24.34 -11.27 22.34
CA LYS A 181 23.34 -11.01 23.39
C LYS A 181 21.93 -10.88 22.84
N GLY A 182 21.79 -10.71 21.52
CA GLY A 182 20.48 -10.54 20.91
C GLY A 182 20.53 -10.02 19.48
N ALA A 183 19.45 -9.42 19.03
CA ALA A 183 19.37 -8.74 17.75
C ALA A 183 18.61 -7.43 17.86
N ILE A 184 18.91 -6.51 16.95
CA ILE A 184 18.16 -5.28 16.76
C ILE A 184 17.81 -5.19 15.28
N VAL A 185 16.54 -4.98 14.96
CA VAL A 185 16.11 -4.70 13.60
C VAL A 185 15.83 -3.20 13.43
N HIS A 186 16.36 -2.63 12.36
CA HIS A 186 16.14 -1.23 11.97
C HIS A 186 15.05 -1.17 10.89
N LEU A 187 13.87 -0.67 11.25
CA LEU A 187 12.72 -0.60 10.37
C LEU A 187 12.58 0.81 9.79
N HIS A 188 12.44 0.91 8.48
CA HIS A 188 12.27 2.15 7.75
C HIS A 188 10.81 2.35 7.34
N GLY A 189 10.11 3.29 7.98
CA GLY A 189 8.69 3.55 7.76
C GLY A 189 8.40 4.73 6.84
N LYS A 190 7.12 5.02 6.70
CA LYS A 190 6.62 6.16 5.89
C LYS A 190 7.22 7.49 6.36
N GLY A 191 7.67 8.32 5.41
CA GLY A 191 8.22 9.66 5.71
C GLY A 191 9.66 9.62 6.23
N LYS A 192 10.45 8.61 5.86
CA LYS A 192 11.85 8.42 6.32
C LYS A 192 12.00 8.27 7.84
N LYS A 193 10.90 7.94 8.55
CA LYS A 193 10.98 7.63 9.97
C LYS A 193 11.58 6.24 10.15
N ALA A 194 12.67 6.14 10.87
CA ALA A 194 13.28 4.88 11.25
C ALA A 194 12.99 4.57 12.72
N ARG A 195 12.84 3.29 13.03
CA ARG A 195 12.79 2.79 14.40
C ARG A 195 13.65 1.54 14.56
N SER A 196 14.31 1.43 15.68
CA SER A 196 15.09 0.26 16.05
C SER A 196 14.32 -0.54 17.09
N VAL A 197 14.11 -1.82 16.80
CA VAL A 197 13.35 -2.71 17.67
C VAL A 197 14.28 -3.83 18.14
N PRO A 198 14.49 -3.97 19.47
CA PRO A 198 15.21 -5.12 20.01
C PRO A 198 14.36 -6.38 19.85
N LEU A 199 14.98 -7.49 19.47
CA LEU A 199 14.35 -8.79 19.31
C LEU A 199 14.76 -9.70 20.46
N ILE A 200 13.82 -10.53 20.94
CA ILE A 200 14.09 -11.53 21.96
C ILE A 200 15.09 -12.58 21.45
N ALA A 201 15.74 -13.27 22.40
CA ALA A 201 16.83 -14.22 22.11
C ALA A 201 16.39 -15.33 21.13
N ASP A 202 15.18 -15.86 21.29
CA ASP A 202 14.66 -16.94 20.44
C ASP A 202 14.50 -16.51 18.99
N ILE A 203 13.94 -15.34 18.75
CA ILE A 203 13.77 -14.78 17.38
C ILE A 203 15.13 -14.42 16.78
N SER A 204 16.05 -13.92 17.61
CA SER A 204 17.44 -13.65 17.21
C SER A 204 18.13 -14.93 16.75
N ALA A 205 17.91 -16.05 17.44
CA ALA A 205 18.45 -17.36 17.07
C ALA A 205 17.84 -17.86 15.74
N VAL A 206 16.52 -17.74 15.56
CA VAL A 206 15.82 -18.11 14.31
C VAL A 206 16.40 -17.36 13.11
N LEU A 207 16.55 -16.04 13.23
CA LEU A 207 17.09 -15.21 12.14
C LEU A 207 18.55 -15.52 11.85
N ARG A 208 19.34 -15.81 12.87
CA ARG A 208 20.74 -16.23 12.71
C ARG A 208 20.85 -17.54 11.95
N LEU A 209 20.06 -18.56 12.34
CA LEU A 209 20.03 -19.85 11.65
C LEU A 209 19.61 -19.68 10.19
N TYR A 210 18.55 -18.90 9.92
CA TYR A 210 18.11 -18.61 8.57
C TYR A 210 19.22 -18.02 7.70
N LEU A 211 19.94 -16.99 8.20
CA LEU A 211 21.03 -16.36 7.47
C LEU A 211 22.25 -17.26 7.30
N GLN A 212 22.51 -18.16 8.25
CA GLN A 212 23.60 -19.15 8.17
C GLN A 212 23.28 -20.22 7.12
N ASP A 213 22.08 -20.77 7.12
CA ASP A 213 21.61 -21.75 6.13
C ASP A 213 21.72 -21.20 4.70
N GLU A 214 21.36 -19.93 4.52
CA GLU A 214 21.48 -19.22 3.25
C GLU A 214 22.93 -18.84 2.90
N LYS A 215 23.90 -19.06 3.78
CA LYS A 215 25.29 -18.57 3.66
C LYS A 215 25.37 -17.06 3.40
N ARG A 216 24.38 -16.32 3.90
CA ARG A 216 24.20 -14.88 3.63
C ARG A 216 24.65 -13.99 4.78
N TYR A 217 24.99 -14.54 5.93
CA TYR A 217 25.50 -13.77 7.06
C TYR A 217 26.96 -13.38 6.82
N ARG A 218 27.17 -12.38 5.94
CA ARG A 218 28.47 -11.85 5.55
C ARG A 218 28.42 -10.33 5.43
N PRO A 219 29.44 -9.58 5.90
CA PRO A 219 29.46 -8.11 5.81
C PRO A 219 29.34 -7.56 4.39
N CYS A 220 29.83 -8.30 3.38
CA CYS A 220 29.72 -7.88 1.97
C CYS A 220 28.30 -7.94 1.40
N LEU A 221 27.36 -8.61 2.09
CA LEU A 221 25.97 -8.79 1.65
C LEU A 221 24.99 -7.88 2.39
N LYS A 222 25.48 -6.88 3.14
CA LYS A 222 24.62 -5.97 3.93
C LYS A 222 23.52 -5.27 3.15
N ASP A 223 23.75 -4.99 1.88
CA ASP A 223 22.79 -4.28 1.01
C ASP A 223 21.79 -5.22 0.32
N GLU A 224 22.00 -6.55 0.45
CA GLU A 224 21.09 -7.54 -0.10
C GLU A 224 19.77 -7.61 0.70
N PRO A 225 18.65 -7.95 0.06
CA PRO A 225 17.36 -8.13 0.75
C PRO A 225 17.45 -9.17 1.86
N LEU A 226 16.86 -8.94 3.01
CA LEU A 226 16.83 -9.91 4.10
C LEU A 226 16.08 -11.19 3.71
N PHE A 227 14.91 -11.05 3.09
CA PHE A 227 14.08 -12.18 2.63
C PHE A 227 13.97 -12.21 1.11
N CYS A 228 14.29 -13.36 0.52
CA CYS A 228 14.29 -13.55 -0.92
C CYS A 228 13.32 -14.66 -1.36
N ASN A 229 12.90 -14.61 -2.62
CA ASN A 229 12.21 -15.70 -3.28
C ASN A 229 13.21 -16.81 -3.73
N ARG A 230 12.68 -17.87 -4.38
CA ARG A 230 13.52 -18.99 -4.89
C ARG A 230 14.56 -18.57 -5.94
N HIS A 231 14.33 -17.41 -6.59
CA HIS A 231 15.24 -16.84 -7.59
C HIS A 231 16.25 -15.86 -6.98
N LYS A 232 16.32 -15.78 -5.64
CA LYS A 232 17.16 -14.83 -4.86
C LYS A 232 16.79 -13.37 -5.06
N GLU A 233 15.60 -13.09 -5.58
CA GLU A 233 15.08 -11.75 -5.69
C GLU A 233 14.32 -11.36 -4.42
N LYS A 234 14.26 -10.08 -4.14
CA LYS A 234 13.53 -9.49 -3.03
C LYS A 234 12.06 -9.95 -3.00
N LEU A 235 11.56 -10.35 -1.85
CA LEU A 235 10.13 -10.61 -1.68
C LEU A 235 9.32 -9.31 -1.87
N THR A 236 8.29 -9.39 -2.69
CA THR A 236 7.35 -8.29 -2.88
C THR A 236 6.33 -8.25 -1.74
N ARG A 237 5.65 -7.10 -1.57
CA ARG A 237 4.52 -6.99 -0.62
C ARG A 237 3.44 -8.03 -0.89
N ALA A 238 3.12 -8.28 -2.16
CA ALA A 238 2.17 -9.31 -2.56
C ALA A 238 2.66 -10.72 -2.16
N GLY A 239 3.95 -10.99 -2.34
CA GLY A 239 4.56 -12.26 -1.94
C GLY A 239 4.50 -12.48 -0.43
N ILE A 240 4.80 -11.46 0.38
CA ILE A 240 4.70 -11.55 1.85
C ILE A 240 3.24 -11.73 2.29
N SER A 241 2.32 -10.98 1.69
CA SER A 241 0.89 -11.12 1.96
C SER A 241 0.40 -12.53 1.62
N TYR A 242 0.82 -13.10 0.50
CA TYR A 242 0.50 -14.47 0.12
C TYR A 242 1.03 -15.50 1.14
N ILE A 243 2.29 -15.35 1.59
CA ILE A 243 2.90 -16.22 2.61
C ILE A 243 2.06 -16.18 3.89
N PHE A 244 1.72 -14.99 4.37
CA PHE A 244 0.88 -14.84 5.56
C PHE A 244 -0.48 -15.53 5.40
N HIS A 245 -1.21 -15.22 4.32
CA HIS A 245 -2.53 -15.79 4.08
C HIS A 245 -2.50 -17.30 3.90
N LYS A 246 -1.49 -17.85 3.23
CA LYS A 246 -1.29 -19.30 3.08
C LYS A 246 -1.26 -19.98 4.44
N TYR A 247 -0.44 -19.51 5.37
CA TYR A 247 -0.30 -20.14 6.68
C TYR A 247 -1.44 -19.80 7.64
N ALA A 248 -2.02 -18.62 7.54
CA ALA A 248 -3.24 -18.26 8.27
C ALA A 248 -4.42 -19.15 7.87
N GLU A 249 -4.58 -19.44 6.58
CA GLU A 249 -5.65 -20.34 6.11
C GLU A 249 -5.40 -21.78 6.53
N SER A 250 -4.16 -22.28 6.44
CA SER A 250 -3.82 -23.61 6.95
C SER A 250 -4.11 -23.76 8.45
N ALA A 251 -3.75 -22.75 9.24
CA ALA A 251 -4.02 -22.73 10.67
C ALA A 251 -5.52 -22.65 10.98
N ARG A 252 -6.27 -21.84 10.21
CA ARG A 252 -7.73 -21.71 10.34
C ARG A 252 -8.47 -23.02 10.03
N ILE A 253 -7.98 -23.80 9.08
CA ILE A 253 -8.55 -25.13 8.77
C ILE A 253 -8.30 -26.09 9.93
N ALA A 254 -7.11 -26.01 10.56
CA ALA A 254 -6.74 -26.90 11.67
C ALA A 254 -7.43 -26.54 13.00
N GLU A 255 -7.60 -25.25 13.29
CA GLU A 255 -8.10 -24.71 14.56
C GLU A 255 -9.06 -23.52 14.29
N PRO A 256 -10.24 -23.75 13.67
CA PRO A 256 -11.12 -22.69 13.17
C PRO A 256 -11.64 -21.74 14.27
N GLU A 257 -11.78 -22.24 15.49
CA GLU A 257 -12.28 -21.48 16.65
C GLU A 257 -11.35 -20.32 17.07
N LEU A 258 -10.07 -20.40 16.69
CA LEU A 258 -9.11 -19.36 17.03
C LEU A 258 -9.15 -18.15 16.08
N PHE A 259 -9.85 -18.28 14.95
CA PHE A 259 -9.76 -17.28 13.89
C PHE A 259 -11.07 -16.54 13.64
N PRO A 260 -11.04 -15.20 13.49
CA PRO A 260 -12.18 -14.44 12.98
C PRO A 260 -12.43 -14.76 11.50
N GLU A 261 -13.63 -14.45 11.00
CA GLU A 261 -14.00 -14.70 9.59
C GLU A 261 -12.99 -14.15 8.57
N LYS A 262 -12.34 -13.02 8.89
CA LYS A 262 -11.33 -12.39 8.02
C LYS A 262 -10.06 -12.11 8.81
N VAL A 263 -8.95 -12.59 8.28
CA VAL A 263 -7.61 -12.41 8.84
C VAL A 263 -6.81 -11.49 7.94
N TYR A 264 -6.19 -10.47 8.53
CA TYR A 264 -5.35 -9.52 7.81
C TYR A 264 -3.93 -9.51 8.38
N PRO A 265 -2.89 -9.30 7.55
CA PRO A 265 -1.50 -9.30 8.01
C PRO A 265 -1.08 -8.00 8.74
N HIS A 266 -2.00 -7.08 8.95
CA HIS A 266 -1.80 -5.92 9.83
C HIS A 266 -2.40 -6.26 11.20
N ILE A 267 -1.54 -6.77 12.04
CA ILE A 267 -1.86 -7.20 13.40
C ILE A 267 -1.27 -6.20 14.38
#